data_9841da6f447ff64d28f83b5aa5772830
#
_entry.id   9841da6f447ff64d28f83b5aa5772830
#
_cell.length_a   1.000
_cell.length_b   1.000
_cell.length_c   1.000
_cell.angle_alpha   90.00
_cell.angle_beta   90.00
_cell.angle_gamma   90.00
#
_symmetry.space_group_name_H-M   'P 1'
#
loop_
_entity.id
_entity.type
_entity.pdbx_description
1 polymer ?
#
loop_
_entity_poly.entity_id
_entity_poly.type
_entity_poly.pdbx_seq_one_letter_code
_entity_poly.pdbx_strand_id
1 'polypeptide(L)'
;MIRVAPTGFPRARPVLARALVRCAAIVLGIAGAVLPAIAAPAQAAARNAVVLTLDGAIGPASADYVVRGISRAARDGAAAVVLRMDTPGGLDTSMREIVRAIVASPIPVLGYVAPGGARAASAGTYILYACHVAAMAPGTNLGAATPVAIGGALPFGGGDDRGDRGAGDRASQEGGDTLKPAGDGATSRNGGKAAQPGGQAAPSAQRKRESDSTMATKAINDAVAYIRSLAEMRGRNADWAERAVRDAASLSATDARAQGVIDLIATSVDDLLEKADGRKASIGGEQVELKTRGLAQQALDPDWRAKLLSALTNPSLALILMTIGFYGLIFEFLHPGALYPGTIGAICLLLGLYALSVLPVNYAGLGLVVLGLLLMIAEAFTPSAGAAALGGAVAFVLGATILIDTEAPGFGVPWTSIGAIVATSLAFSLLVLRMLWRARRRPVQTGERGMLGERAMVLEWRNGRGRVLAAGERWQAIGDAPLEPGQRVRIVSIDGLVLRVTAES
;
A
#
# COMPACT_ATOMS: atom_id res chain seq x y z
N MET A 1 -93.28 5.36 -46.34
CA MET A 1 -93.47 4.76 -45.02
C MET A 1 -92.44 3.69 -44.81
N ILE A 2 -91.27 4.01 -44.13
CA ILE A 2 -90.17 3.08 -43.83
C ILE A 2 -90.11 2.96 -42.31
N ARG A 3 -90.38 1.75 -41.80
CA ARG A 3 -90.30 1.43 -40.37
C ARG A 3 -88.85 1.18 -40.01
N VAL A 4 -88.33 1.98 -39.06
CA VAL A 4 -87.03 1.78 -38.44
C VAL A 4 -87.23 0.87 -37.19
N ALA A 5 -86.55 -0.26 -37.14
CA ALA A 5 -86.53 -1.18 -35.99
C ALA A 5 -85.48 -0.71 -34.95
N PRO A 6 -85.72 -0.84 -33.64
CA PRO A 6 -84.79 -0.47 -32.63
C PRO A 6 -83.73 -1.60 -32.41
N THR A 7 -82.43 -1.19 -32.53
CA THR A 7 -81.23 -2.04 -32.19
C THR A 7 -81.10 -2.17 -30.67
N GLY A 8 -81.31 -3.37 -30.15
CA GLY A 8 -81.09 -3.66 -28.72
C GLY A 8 -79.59 -3.72 -28.35
N PHE A 9 -79.20 -2.98 -27.30
CA PHE A 9 -77.87 -3.07 -26.68
C PHE A 9 -77.74 -4.41 -25.94
N PRO A 10 -76.57 -5.08 -26.04
CA PRO A 10 -76.35 -6.31 -25.31
C PRO A 10 -76.10 -6.01 -23.80
N ARG A 11 -76.93 -6.67 -22.96
CA ARG A 11 -76.77 -6.63 -21.49
C ARG A 11 -75.41 -7.23 -21.08
N ALA A 12 -74.56 -6.40 -20.43
CA ALA A 12 -73.31 -6.83 -19.85
C ALA A 12 -73.56 -8.00 -18.86
N ARG A 13 -72.79 -9.04 -19.04
CA ARG A 13 -72.89 -10.30 -18.29
C ARG A 13 -72.47 -10.09 -16.81
N PRO A 14 -73.21 -10.68 -15.83
CA PRO A 14 -72.97 -10.53 -14.38
C PRO A 14 -71.65 -11.21 -13.91
N VAL A 15 -70.90 -11.80 -14.82
CA VAL A 15 -69.62 -12.48 -14.51
C VAL A 15 -68.49 -11.49 -14.19
N LEU A 16 -68.44 -10.33 -14.88
CA LEU A 16 -67.38 -9.30 -14.66
C LEU A 16 -67.52 -8.60 -13.28
N ALA A 17 -68.79 -8.36 -12.85
CA ALA A 17 -69.03 -7.74 -11.55
C ALA A 17 -68.66 -8.67 -10.38
N ARG A 18 -68.89 -9.99 -10.53
CA ARG A 18 -68.47 -10.97 -9.50
C ARG A 18 -66.96 -11.20 -9.45
N ALA A 19 -66.23 -11.04 -10.56
CA ALA A 19 -64.78 -11.10 -10.61
C ALA A 19 -64.15 -9.89 -9.93
N LEU A 20 -64.62 -8.67 -10.16
CA LEU A 20 -64.19 -7.45 -9.54
C LEU A 20 -64.39 -7.43 -8.02
N VAL A 21 -65.53 -7.92 -7.53
CA VAL A 21 -65.80 -8.02 -6.08
C VAL A 21 -64.92 -9.06 -5.42
N ARG A 22 -64.57 -10.17 -6.09
CA ARG A 22 -63.62 -11.16 -5.56
C ARG A 22 -62.19 -10.65 -5.53
N CYS A 23 -61.73 -9.91 -6.55
CA CYS A 23 -60.44 -9.28 -6.55
C CYS A 23 -60.33 -8.19 -5.47
N ALA A 24 -61.35 -7.37 -5.26
CA ALA A 24 -61.38 -6.37 -4.20
C ALA A 24 -61.31 -6.99 -2.79
N ALA A 25 -62.06 -8.12 -2.59
CA ALA A 25 -62.03 -8.85 -1.30
C ALA A 25 -60.65 -9.50 -1.02
N ILE A 26 -59.94 -9.98 -2.07
CA ILE A 26 -58.58 -10.54 -1.93
C ILE A 26 -57.56 -9.42 -1.61
N VAL A 27 -57.69 -8.26 -2.27
CA VAL A 27 -56.81 -7.11 -2.00
C VAL A 27 -57.02 -6.54 -0.58
N LEU A 28 -58.27 -6.45 -0.13
CA LEU A 28 -58.58 -6.05 1.25
C LEU A 28 -58.14 -7.10 2.28
N GLY A 29 -58.24 -8.40 1.96
CA GLY A 29 -57.75 -9.47 2.83
C GLY A 29 -56.21 -9.47 2.98
N ILE A 30 -55.48 -9.19 1.89
CA ILE A 30 -54.03 -9.06 1.90
C ILE A 30 -53.61 -7.78 2.64
N ALA A 31 -54.29 -6.65 2.44
CA ALA A 31 -54.02 -5.42 3.16
C ALA A 31 -54.29 -5.55 4.67
N GLY A 32 -55.33 -6.28 5.06
CA GLY A 32 -55.63 -6.56 6.49
C GLY A 32 -54.67 -7.51 7.18
N ALA A 33 -54.01 -8.42 6.42
CA ALA A 33 -53.03 -9.35 6.95
C ALA A 33 -51.61 -8.74 7.04
N VAL A 34 -51.32 -7.69 6.24
CA VAL A 34 -50.01 -7.00 6.25
C VAL A 34 -49.89 -5.90 7.31
N LEU A 35 -51.03 -5.27 7.72
CA LEU A 35 -51.00 -4.21 8.74
C LEU A 35 -50.53 -4.64 10.14
N PRO A 36 -50.84 -5.84 10.68
CA PRO A 36 -50.30 -6.23 11.98
C PRO A 36 -48.84 -6.66 11.95
N ALA A 37 -48.25 -6.93 10.77
CA ALA A 37 -46.82 -7.30 10.64
C ALA A 37 -45.87 -6.08 10.74
N ILE A 38 -46.40 -4.84 10.60
CA ILE A 38 -45.62 -3.61 10.67
C ILE A 38 -45.55 -3.07 12.10
N ALA A 39 -46.41 -3.55 12.99
CA ALA A 39 -46.43 -3.20 14.39
C ALA A 39 -45.75 -4.26 15.28
N ALA A 40 -44.67 -4.89 14.81
CA ALA A 40 -43.74 -5.55 15.72
C ALA A 40 -43.21 -4.49 16.68
N PRO A 41 -43.34 -4.63 18.02
CA PRO A 41 -42.73 -3.68 18.92
C PRO A 41 -41.28 -3.60 18.51
N ALA A 42 -40.77 -2.37 18.29
CA ALA A 42 -39.34 -2.14 18.19
C ALA A 42 -38.77 -2.77 19.47
N GLN A 43 -38.25 -3.98 19.37
CA GLN A 43 -37.48 -4.59 20.44
C GLN A 43 -36.47 -3.53 20.79
N ALA A 44 -36.57 -3.01 22.01
CA ALA A 44 -35.60 -2.08 22.53
C ALA A 44 -34.24 -2.72 22.25
N ALA A 45 -33.56 -2.22 21.21
CA ALA A 45 -32.34 -2.81 20.72
C ALA A 45 -31.44 -2.94 21.95
N ALA A 46 -31.09 -4.17 22.29
CA ALA A 46 -30.25 -4.43 23.45
C ALA A 46 -29.04 -3.52 23.27
N ARG A 47 -28.92 -2.51 24.13
CA ARG A 47 -27.84 -1.54 24.05
C ARG A 47 -26.54 -2.33 24.10
N ASN A 48 -25.75 -2.29 23.06
CA ASN A 48 -24.48 -2.99 22.95
C ASN A 48 -23.32 -2.00 22.92
N ALA A 49 -22.13 -2.48 23.26
CA ALA A 49 -20.88 -1.81 23.01
C ALA A 49 -20.23 -2.41 21.76
N VAL A 50 -19.98 -1.60 20.76
CA VAL A 50 -19.28 -2.03 19.54
C VAL A 50 -17.78 -1.96 19.79
N VAL A 51 -17.08 -3.08 19.61
CA VAL A 51 -15.63 -3.18 19.79
C VAL A 51 -14.95 -3.11 18.41
N LEU A 52 -14.15 -2.06 18.21
CA LEU A 52 -13.26 -1.88 17.06
C LEU A 52 -11.85 -2.22 17.49
N THR A 53 -11.12 -2.99 16.68
CA THR A 53 -9.73 -3.34 16.94
C THR A 53 -8.81 -2.62 15.98
N LEU A 54 -7.92 -1.78 16.53
CA LEU A 54 -6.86 -1.06 15.82
C LEU A 54 -5.52 -1.69 16.19
N ASP A 55 -5.05 -2.61 15.36
CA ASP A 55 -3.81 -3.34 15.54
C ASP A 55 -2.82 -3.00 14.43
N GLY A 56 -1.55 -2.74 14.81
CA GLY A 56 -0.49 -2.37 13.88
C GLY A 56 -0.45 -0.88 13.52
N ALA A 57 0.16 -0.57 12.37
CA ALA A 57 0.39 0.80 11.94
C ALA A 57 -0.90 1.55 11.54
N ILE A 58 -0.99 2.81 11.96
CA ILE A 58 -2.12 3.70 11.63
C ILE A 58 -1.91 4.25 10.21
N GLY A 59 -2.74 3.80 9.29
CA GLY A 59 -2.73 4.21 7.89
C GLY A 59 -4.15 4.42 7.36
N PRO A 60 -4.29 4.67 6.04
CA PRO A 60 -5.58 4.98 5.43
C PRO A 60 -6.64 3.89 5.62
N ALA A 61 -6.22 2.62 5.58
CA ALA A 61 -7.13 1.48 5.78
C ALA A 61 -7.67 1.40 7.21
N SER A 62 -6.80 1.60 8.21
CA SER A 62 -7.22 1.61 9.61
C SER A 62 -8.05 2.84 9.95
N ALA A 63 -7.74 4.01 9.35
CA ALA A 63 -8.54 5.21 9.51
C ALA A 63 -9.96 5.02 8.94
N ASP A 64 -10.08 4.55 7.70
CA ASP A 64 -11.37 4.26 7.06
C ASP A 64 -12.22 3.23 7.87
N TYR A 65 -11.57 2.17 8.38
CA TYR A 65 -12.23 1.18 9.23
C TYR A 65 -12.79 1.79 10.52
N VAL A 66 -11.97 2.57 11.26
CA VAL A 66 -12.39 3.19 12.53
C VAL A 66 -13.46 4.25 12.30
N VAL A 67 -13.30 5.13 11.32
CA VAL A 67 -14.26 6.19 10.98
C VAL A 67 -15.63 5.61 10.60
N ARG A 68 -15.64 4.60 9.71
CA ARG A 68 -16.88 3.91 9.33
C ARG A 68 -17.46 3.09 10.48
N GLY A 69 -16.60 2.47 11.29
CA GLY A 69 -17.00 1.71 12.47
C GLY A 69 -17.76 2.56 13.49
N ILE A 70 -17.21 3.72 13.85
CA ILE A 70 -17.85 4.70 14.74
C ILE A 70 -19.19 5.18 14.16
N SER A 71 -19.19 5.57 12.88
CA SER A 71 -20.40 6.03 12.18
C SER A 71 -21.49 4.96 12.10
N ARG A 72 -21.10 3.70 11.87
CA ARG A 72 -22.02 2.56 11.84
C ARG A 72 -22.58 2.27 13.23
N ALA A 73 -21.74 2.20 14.26
CA ALA A 73 -22.16 2.00 15.64
C ALA A 73 -23.19 3.05 16.08
N ALA A 74 -22.96 4.32 15.72
CA ALA A 74 -23.91 5.41 16.02
C ALA A 74 -25.24 5.23 15.29
N ARG A 75 -25.25 4.87 14.01
CA ARG A 75 -26.48 4.62 13.24
C ARG A 75 -27.26 3.40 13.75
N ASP A 76 -26.53 2.36 14.16
CA ASP A 76 -27.13 1.12 14.66
C ASP A 76 -27.61 1.25 16.12
N GLY A 77 -27.45 2.45 16.76
CA GLY A 77 -27.93 2.75 18.11
C GLY A 77 -27.10 2.12 19.22
N ALA A 78 -25.83 1.82 18.98
CA ALA A 78 -24.91 1.34 20.01
C ALA A 78 -24.78 2.33 21.15
N ALA A 79 -24.67 1.82 22.40
CA ALA A 79 -24.54 2.66 23.57
C ALA A 79 -23.12 3.26 23.71
N ALA A 80 -22.11 2.57 23.19
CA ALA A 80 -20.72 2.99 23.20
C ALA A 80 -19.91 2.29 22.09
N VAL A 81 -18.77 2.89 21.75
CA VAL A 81 -17.70 2.25 20.97
C VAL A 81 -16.51 2.03 21.89
N VAL A 82 -15.94 0.83 21.89
CA VAL A 82 -14.64 0.53 22.49
C VAL A 82 -13.62 0.42 21.36
N LEU A 83 -12.65 1.34 21.34
CA LEU A 83 -11.53 1.30 20.42
C LEU A 83 -10.34 0.62 21.10
N ARG A 84 -10.19 -0.69 20.88
CA ARG A 84 -9.06 -1.47 21.39
C ARG A 84 -7.84 -1.23 20.50
N MET A 85 -6.72 -0.84 21.12
CA MET A 85 -5.53 -0.39 20.39
C MET A 85 -4.28 -1.15 20.80
N ASP A 86 -3.49 -1.58 19.81
CA ASP A 86 -2.08 -1.94 19.90
C ASP A 86 -1.35 -1.40 18.66
N THR A 87 -0.70 -0.23 18.80
CA THR A 87 -0.13 0.47 17.67
C THR A 87 1.22 1.11 17.98
N PRO A 88 2.21 0.95 17.07
CA PRO A 88 3.47 1.68 17.14
C PRO A 88 3.34 3.16 16.69
N GLY A 89 2.17 3.56 16.16
CA GLY A 89 1.95 4.85 15.51
C GLY A 89 1.62 4.72 14.04
N GLY A 90 1.83 5.78 13.27
CA GLY A 90 1.58 5.77 11.83
C GLY A 90 1.45 7.18 11.24
N LEU A 91 0.70 7.31 10.15
CA LEU A 91 0.57 8.55 9.40
C LEU A 91 -0.26 9.61 10.15
N ASP A 92 0.23 10.85 10.20
CA ASP A 92 -0.44 12.00 10.81
C ASP A 92 -1.82 12.26 10.21
N THR A 93 -1.93 12.19 8.88
CA THR A 93 -3.22 12.40 8.18
C THR A 93 -4.29 11.41 8.64
N SER A 94 -3.94 10.12 8.73
CA SER A 94 -4.83 9.05 9.17
C SER A 94 -5.18 9.16 10.65
N MET A 95 -4.22 9.54 11.49
CA MET A 95 -4.44 9.84 12.91
C MET A 95 -5.45 10.98 13.07
N ARG A 96 -5.26 12.10 12.34
CA ARG A 96 -6.17 13.26 12.41
C ARG A 96 -7.59 12.92 11.92
N GLU A 97 -7.74 12.00 10.94
CA GLU A 97 -9.07 11.50 10.52
C GLU A 97 -9.77 10.73 11.64
N ILE A 98 -9.06 9.82 12.30
CA ILE A 98 -9.60 9.06 13.44
C ILE A 98 -9.97 10.02 14.59
N VAL A 99 -9.08 10.93 14.95
CA VAL A 99 -9.32 11.93 16.02
C VAL A 99 -10.58 12.76 15.71
N ARG A 100 -10.72 13.26 14.48
CA ARG A 100 -11.92 14.01 14.07
C ARG A 100 -13.21 13.17 14.20
N ALA A 101 -13.17 11.90 13.82
CA ALA A 101 -14.31 10.99 13.95
C ALA A 101 -14.68 10.74 15.41
N ILE A 102 -13.70 10.61 16.32
CA ILE A 102 -13.92 10.45 17.76
C ILE A 102 -14.52 11.71 18.35
N VAL A 103 -13.96 12.88 18.05
CA VAL A 103 -14.44 14.17 18.57
C VAL A 103 -15.85 14.49 18.09
N ALA A 104 -16.18 14.16 16.84
CA ALA A 104 -17.50 14.38 16.25
C ALA A 104 -18.51 13.26 16.55
N SER A 105 -18.11 12.22 17.29
CA SER A 105 -18.97 11.06 17.56
C SER A 105 -20.17 11.47 18.46
N PRO A 106 -21.41 11.12 18.07
CA PRO A 106 -22.60 11.35 18.90
C PRO A 106 -22.75 10.33 20.03
N ILE A 107 -21.91 9.29 20.07
CA ILE A 107 -21.89 8.26 21.11
C ILE A 107 -20.50 8.18 21.74
N PRO A 108 -20.37 7.76 23.00
CA PRO A 108 -19.08 7.69 23.67
C PRO A 108 -18.14 6.70 22.98
N VAL A 109 -16.90 7.14 22.79
CA VAL A 109 -15.79 6.30 22.30
C VAL A 109 -14.80 6.12 23.45
N LEU A 110 -14.60 4.87 23.89
CA LEU A 110 -13.70 4.48 24.95
C LEU A 110 -12.42 3.90 24.31
N GLY A 111 -11.29 4.59 24.46
CA GLY A 111 -9.99 4.09 24.02
C GLY A 111 -9.43 3.10 25.04
N TYR A 112 -8.98 1.94 24.57
CA TYR A 112 -8.45 0.88 25.43
C TYR A 112 -7.16 0.29 24.86
N VAL A 113 -6.03 0.58 25.49
CA VAL A 113 -4.73 0.00 25.11
C VAL A 113 -4.66 -1.41 25.68
N ALA A 114 -4.75 -2.42 24.83
CA ALA A 114 -4.81 -3.82 25.21
C ALA A 114 -4.49 -4.72 23.99
N PRO A 115 -4.06 -5.98 24.23
CA PRO A 115 -3.89 -6.69 25.50
C PRO A 115 -2.66 -6.26 26.31
N GLY A 116 -2.37 -6.92 27.42
CA GLY A 116 -1.10 -6.72 28.14
C GLY A 116 0.11 -6.87 27.21
N GLY A 117 1.06 -5.91 27.26
CA GLY A 117 2.16 -5.77 26.32
C GLY A 117 1.88 -4.87 25.12
N ALA A 118 0.62 -4.49 24.90
CA ALA A 118 0.22 -3.55 23.85
C ALA A 118 0.73 -2.13 24.13
N ARG A 119 0.76 -1.31 23.09
CA ARG A 119 1.16 0.09 23.17
C ARG A 119 0.26 1.02 22.38
N ALA A 120 0.17 2.27 22.85
CA ALA A 120 -0.38 3.38 22.09
C ALA A 120 0.72 4.40 21.85
N ALA A 121 1.64 4.12 20.94
CA ALA A 121 2.78 4.98 20.67
C ALA A 121 2.47 5.98 19.55
N SER A 122 3.16 7.14 19.55
CA SER A 122 3.08 8.17 18.51
C SER A 122 1.62 8.56 18.21
N ALA A 123 1.13 8.35 16.99
CA ALA A 123 -0.27 8.63 16.60
C ALA A 123 -1.31 7.96 17.54
N GLY A 124 -0.99 6.80 18.13
CA GLY A 124 -1.85 6.12 19.11
C GLY A 124 -2.08 6.94 20.37
N THR A 125 -1.08 7.71 20.81
CA THR A 125 -1.21 8.62 21.95
C THR A 125 -2.25 9.72 21.69
N TYR A 126 -2.22 10.36 20.51
CA TYR A 126 -3.21 11.37 20.12
C TYR A 126 -4.63 10.80 20.06
N ILE A 127 -4.77 9.59 19.49
CA ILE A 127 -6.07 8.91 19.40
C ILE A 127 -6.62 8.61 20.79
N LEU A 128 -5.76 8.11 21.71
CA LEU A 128 -6.17 7.84 23.09
C LEU A 128 -6.59 9.14 23.82
N TYR A 129 -5.84 10.23 23.62
CA TYR A 129 -6.19 11.55 24.18
C TYR A 129 -7.50 12.11 23.63
N ALA A 130 -7.86 11.80 22.38
CA ALA A 130 -9.12 12.23 21.78
C ALA A 130 -10.34 11.47 22.34
N CYS A 131 -10.17 10.22 22.79
CA CYS A 131 -11.24 9.37 23.28
C CYS A 131 -11.96 9.99 24.50
N HIS A 132 -13.26 9.72 24.63
CA HIS A 132 -14.08 10.20 25.73
C HIS A 132 -13.67 9.60 27.08
N VAL A 133 -13.25 8.34 27.07
CA VAL A 133 -12.58 7.66 28.18
C VAL A 133 -11.29 7.04 27.65
N ALA A 134 -10.19 7.24 28.35
CA ALA A 134 -8.90 6.64 28.04
C ALA A 134 -8.56 5.56 29.07
N ALA A 135 -8.35 4.35 28.64
CA ALA A 135 -8.02 3.22 29.49
C ALA A 135 -6.83 2.43 28.97
N MET A 136 -6.14 1.78 29.89
CA MET A 136 -5.01 0.91 29.58
C MET A 136 -5.11 -0.41 30.34
N ALA A 137 -4.69 -1.50 29.72
CA ALA A 137 -4.48 -2.77 30.41
C ALA A 137 -3.17 -2.72 31.23
N PRO A 138 -3.05 -3.51 32.29
CA PRO A 138 -1.79 -3.69 32.98
C PRO A 138 -0.68 -4.16 32.04
N GLY A 139 0.54 -3.63 32.21
CA GLY A 139 1.69 -3.99 31.36
C GLY A 139 1.69 -3.37 29.96
N THR A 140 0.89 -2.34 29.73
CA THR A 140 0.87 -1.56 28.48
C THR A 140 1.57 -0.22 28.66
N ASN A 141 1.91 0.46 27.57
CA ASN A 141 2.52 1.79 27.58
C ASN A 141 1.89 2.72 26.54
N LEU A 142 2.08 4.03 26.75
CA LEU A 142 1.74 5.07 25.78
C LEU A 142 2.83 6.14 25.75
N GLY A 143 2.91 6.92 24.67
CA GLY A 143 3.84 8.05 24.57
C GLY A 143 4.62 8.07 23.26
N ALA A 144 5.85 8.59 23.30
CA ALA A 144 6.74 8.74 22.13
C ALA A 144 6.01 9.42 20.94
N ALA A 145 5.39 10.58 21.19
CA ALA A 145 4.47 11.23 20.25
C ALA A 145 5.14 12.32 19.39
N THR A 146 6.48 12.34 19.32
CA THR A 146 7.25 13.28 18.51
C THR A 146 6.93 13.06 17.03
N PRO A 147 6.54 14.12 16.28
CA PRO A 147 6.36 13.99 14.84
C PRO A 147 7.70 13.73 14.15
N VAL A 148 7.74 12.70 13.30
CA VAL A 148 8.88 12.43 12.44
C VAL A 148 8.65 13.12 11.09
N ALA A 149 9.68 13.78 10.56
CA ALA A 149 9.58 14.51 9.31
C ALA A 149 9.32 13.54 8.13
N ILE A 150 8.36 13.87 7.29
CA ILE A 150 8.17 13.24 5.99
C ILE A 150 9.09 14.02 5.03
N GLY A 151 10.17 13.42 4.58
CA GLY A 151 11.16 14.07 3.72
C GLY A 151 12.58 13.92 4.26
N GLY A 152 13.08 12.69 4.33
CA GLY A 152 14.47 12.40 4.72
C GLY A 152 15.46 12.97 3.72
N ALA A 153 16.55 13.55 4.21
CA ALA A 153 17.71 13.93 3.39
C ALA A 153 18.18 12.72 2.57
N LEU A 154 18.52 12.96 1.30
CA LEU A 154 19.06 11.95 0.41
C LEU A 154 20.24 11.21 1.11
N PRO A 155 20.35 9.88 1.02
CA PRO A 155 21.36 9.08 1.72
C PRO A 155 22.81 9.33 1.28
N PHE A 156 23.07 10.32 0.44
CA PHE A 156 24.38 10.72 -0.04
C PHE A 156 24.98 11.95 0.67
N GLY A 157 24.33 12.47 1.70
CA GLY A 157 24.89 13.50 2.56
C GLY A 157 25.49 12.85 3.81
N GLY A 158 26.77 12.47 3.76
CA GLY A 158 27.50 11.95 4.91
C GLY A 158 27.40 12.88 6.11
N GLY A 159 26.69 12.45 7.13
CA GLY A 159 26.70 12.98 8.47
C GLY A 159 27.09 11.84 9.40
N ASP A 160 28.32 11.87 9.88
CA ASP A 160 28.79 11.00 10.96
C ASP A 160 27.95 11.25 12.22
N ASP A 161 26.93 10.45 12.42
CA ASP A 161 26.27 10.30 13.72
C ASP A 161 26.86 9.05 14.40
N ARG A 162 28.08 9.22 14.92
CA ARG A 162 28.58 8.33 15.96
C ARG A 162 27.87 8.68 17.25
N GLY A 163 26.71 8.09 17.46
CA GLY A 163 26.04 8.04 18.76
C GLY A 163 26.96 7.39 19.78
N ASP A 164 27.31 8.19 20.75
CA ASP A 164 27.97 7.81 21.99
C ASP A 164 27.16 6.73 22.73
N ARG A 165 27.64 5.47 22.65
CA ARG A 165 27.27 4.38 23.54
C ARG A 165 28.43 4.15 24.49
N GLY A 166 28.34 4.78 25.66
CA GLY A 166 29.30 4.53 26.72
C GLY A 166 28.63 4.63 28.09
N ALA A 167 27.99 3.55 28.50
CA ALA A 167 27.71 3.32 29.90
C ALA A 167 29.00 2.94 30.61
N GLY A 168 29.15 3.37 31.85
CA GLY A 168 30.13 2.77 32.75
C GLY A 168 30.66 3.69 33.80
N ASP A 169 30.03 3.62 34.96
CA ASP A 169 30.64 3.78 36.29
C ASP A 169 32.11 4.05 36.36
N ARG A 170 32.46 5.09 37.10
CA ARG A 170 33.41 4.96 38.26
C ARG A 170 33.41 6.18 39.14
N ALA A 171 33.34 5.85 40.39
CA ALA A 171 33.35 6.71 41.56
C ALA A 171 34.65 7.47 41.80
N SER A 172 34.48 8.58 42.53
CA SER A 172 35.31 9.12 43.61
C SER A 172 36.78 9.41 43.36
N GLN A 173 37.21 10.66 43.51
CA GLN A 173 38.02 11.14 44.61
C GLN A 173 38.47 12.60 44.42
N GLU A 174 38.10 13.39 45.40
CA GLU A 174 38.78 14.45 46.14
C GLU A 174 40.04 15.10 45.59
N GLY A 175 40.05 16.44 45.74
CA GLY A 175 41.22 17.11 46.31
C GLY A 175 41.69 18.34 45.59
N GLY A 176 41.39 19.52 46.23
CA GLY A 176 42.43 20.48 46.54
C GLY A 176 42.73 21.62 45.53
N ASP A 177 42.13 22.72 45.74
CA ASP A 177 42.71 23.98 46.28
C ASP A 177 43.64 24.82 45.39
N THR A 178 43.31 26.11 45.35
CA THR A 178 44.11 27.33 45.40
C THR A 178 44.56 28.08 44.14
N LEU A 179 44.02 29.32 44.08
CA LEU A 179 44.66 30.62 43.88
C LEU A 179 44.98 31.13 42.45
N LYS A 180 44.26 32.22 42.15
CA LYS A 180 44.66 33.37 41.33
C LYS A 180 45.96 34.05 41.88
N PRO A 181 46.73 34.91 41.17
CA PRO A 181 46.23 36.12 40.52
C PRO A 181 46.99 36.61 39.25
N ALA A 182 46.32 37.52 38.56
CA ALA A 182 46.69 38.72 37.82
C ALA A 182 48.14 38.99 37.34
N GLY A 183 48.20 39.54 36.13
CA GLY A 183 49.41 40.35 35.72
C GLY A 183 49.37 40.74 34.23
N ASP A 184 49.23 42.01 34.03
CA ASP A 184 49.30 42.84 32.83
C ASP A 184 50.47 42.61 31.89
N GLY A 185 50.30 43.05 30.63
CA GLY A 185 51.43 43.42 29.83
C GLY A 185 51.28 43.40 28.31
N ALA A 186 51.04 44.55 27.78
CA ALA A 186 50.94 44.91 26.36
C ALA A 186 52.19 44.56 25.52
N THR A 187 52.01 44.52 24.25
CA THR A 187 52.64 45.13 23.09
C THR A 187 53.02 44.21 21.94
N SER A 188 52.28 44.46 20.84
CA SER A 188 52.80 44.76 19.48
C SER A 188 53.92 43.95 18.85
N ARG A 189 53.69 43.36 17.73
CA ARG A 189 54.17 43.59 16.36
C ARG A 189 54.21 42.37 15.47
N ASN A 190 53.43 42.49 14.43
CA ASN A 190 53.77 42.38 13.00
C ASN A 190 54.50 41.12 12.45
N GLY A 191 53.85 40.52 11.43
CA GLY A 191 54.58 39.94 10.31
C GLY A 191 54.23 38.47 10.01
N GLY A 192 53.63 38.19 8.88
CA GLY A 192 53.71 36.86 8.28
C GLY A 192 52.44 36.32 7.67
N LYS A 193 52.25 36.73 6.44
CA LYS A 193 51.24 36.23 5.50
C LYS A 193 51.51 34.75 5.19
N ALA A 194 50.62 33.84 5.54
CA ALA A 194 50.53 32.52 4.92
C ALA A 194 49.02 32.23 4.70
N ALA A 195 48.63 32.25 3.46
CA ALA A 195 47.29 31.90 3.01
C ALA A 195 47.08 30.39 3.18
N GLN A 196 46.12 29.99 4.03
CA GLN A 196 45.47 28.68 3.96
C GLN A 196 44.19 28.84 3.18
N PRO A 197 43.88 27.94 2.22
CA PRO A 197 42.58 27.94 1.56
C PRO A 197 41.57 27.29 2.50
N GLY A 198 40.90 28.11 3.29
CA GLY A 198 39.69 27.71 4.02
C GLY A 198 38.58 27.44 3.01
N GLY A 199 38.24 26.17 2.86
CA GLY A 199 37.05 25.77 2.14
C GLY A 199 35.79 26.39 2.77
N GLN A 200 35.32 27.47 2.20
CA GLN A 200 33.97 28.00 2.50
C GLN A 200 32.98 26.95 2.06
N ALA A 201 32.41 26.21 3.03
CA ALA A 201 31.22 25.41 2.79
C ALA A 201 30.14 26.30 2.17
N ALA A 202 29.66 25.91 1.00
CA ALA A 202 28.76 26.70 0.16
C ALA A 202 27.55 27.22 0.96
N PRO A 203 27.14 28.49 0.78
CA PRO A 203 26.04 29.12 1.51
C PRO A 203 24.67 28.42 1.35
N SER A 204 24.57 27.52 0.38
CA SER A 204 23.36 26.70 0.10
C SER A 204 23.13 25.56 1.10
N ALA A 205 24.19 24.90 1.62
CA ALA A 205 24.06 23.82 2.59
C ALA A 205 23.63 24.34 3.98
N GLN A 206 24.14 25.52 4.34
CA GLN A 206 23.82 26.15 5.61
C GLN A 206 22.36 26.68 5.65
N ARG A 207 21.88 27.31 4.56
CA ARG A 207 20.47 27.71 4.40
C ARG A 207 19.52 26.53 4.41
N LYS A 208 19.89 25.38 3.82
CA LYS A 208 19.07 24.17 3.82
C LYS A 208 18.93 23.60 5.25
N ARG A 209 20.02 23.53 6.02
CA ARG A 209 19.98 23.07 7.43
C ARG A 209 19.14 24.00 8.33
N GLU A 210 19.24 25.30 8.15
CA GLU A 210 18.39 26.28 8.87
C GLU A 210 16.92 26.19 8.48
N SER A 211 16.62 25.94 7.21
CA SER A 211 15.25 25.69 6.71
C SER A 211 14.68 24.39 7.28
N ASP A 212 15.43 23.30 7.27
CA ASP A 212 15.01 22.00 7.77
C ASP A 212 14.77 22.03 9.30
N SER A 213 15.66 22.70 10.06
CA SER A 213 15.48 22.89 11.51
C SER A 213 14.23 23.74 11.84
N THR A 214 13.97 24.76 11.02
CA THR A 214 12.77 25.59 11.18
C THR A 214 11.48 24.85 10.87
N MET A 215 11.47 23.98 9.86
CA MET A 215 10.33 23.12 9.52
C MET A 215 10.06 22.08 10.61
N ALA A 216 11.10 21.41 11.11
CA ALA A 216 10.97 20.48 12.23
C ALA A 216 10.42 21.16 13.49
N THR A 217 10.91 22.34 13.82
CA THR A 217 10.43 23.12 14.95
C THR A 217 8.94 23.50 14.79
N LYS A 218 8.52 23.90 13.59
CA LYS A 218 7.09 24.19 13.30
C LYS A 218 6.23 22.95 13.46
N ALA A 219 6.67 21.80 12.96
CA ALA A 219 5.93 20.54 13.08
C ALA A 219 5.77 20.12 14.56
N ILE A 220 6.84 20.23 15.35
CA ILE A 220 6.81 19.95 16.79
C ILE A 220 5.82 20.89 17.51
N ASN A 221 5.88 22.19 17.22
CA ASN A 221 5.00 23.16 17.87
C ASN A 221 3.52 22.97 17.49
N ASP A 222 3.21 22.63 16.21
CA ASP A 222 1.85 22.26 15.81
C ASP A 222 1.36 21.01 16.54
N ALA A 223 2.21 19.99 16.62
CA ALA A 223 1.91 18.74 17.32
C ALA A 223 1.67 18.94 18.82
N VAL A 224 2.50 19.79 19.47
CA VAL A 224 2.31 20.19 20.88
C VAL A 224 0.98 20.91 21.07
N ALA A 225 0.69 21.92 20.26
CA ALA A 225 -0.58 22.65 20.32
C ALA A 225 -1.77 21.70 20.16
N TYR A 226 -1.68 20.78 19.20
CA TYR A 226 -2.74 19.82 18.92
C TYR A 226 -2.98 18.86 20.09
N ILE A 227 -1.93 18.21 20.63
CA ILE A 227 -2.12 17.26 21.74
C ILE A 227 -2.54 17.95 23.05
N ARG A 228 -2.05 19.17 23.30
CA ARG A 228 -2.51 19.97 24.44
C ARG A 228 -3.99 20.31 24.33
N SER A 229 -4.48 20.70 23.16
CA SER A 229 -5.91 20.96 22.95
C SER A 229 -6.78 19.73 23.19
N LEU A 230 -6.32 18.53 22.81
CA LEU A 230 -7.02 17.28 23.11
C LEU A 230 -7.00 16.96 24.61
N ALA A 231 -5.88 17.21 25.27
CA ALA A 231 -5.73 17.02 26.71
C ALA A 231 -6.70 17.92 27.47
N GLU A 232 -6.73 19.21 27.16
CA GLU A 232 -7.62 20.22 27.78
C GLU A 232 -9.09 19.89 27.55
N MET A 233 -9.46 19.51 26.30
CA MET A 233 -10.83 19.10 25.95
C MET A 233 -11.33 17.94 26.81
N ARG A 234 -10.43 17.00 27.15
CA ARG A 234 -10.78 15.81 27.94
C ARG A 234 -10.40 15.89 29.41
N GLY A 235 -9.89 17.03 29.90
CA GLY A 235 -9.47 17.22 31.28
C GLY A 235 -8.30 16.33 31.70
N ARG A 236 -7.37 16.03 30.77
CA ARG A 236 -6.18 15.21 30.99
C ARG A 236 -4.93 16.07 31.13
N ASN A 237 -3.83 15.44 31.55
CA ASN A 237 -2.56 16.12 31.79
C ASN A 237 -1.96 16.68 30.49
N ALA A 238 -2.06 17.98 30.25
CA ALA A 238 -1.55 18.67 29.08
C ALA A 238 -0.02 18.84 29.11
N ASP A 239 0.57 18.97 30.29
CA ASP A 239 2.02 19.18 30.44
C ASP A 239 2.77 17.89 30.15
N TRP A 240 2.22 16.74 30.54
CA TRP A 240 2.78 15.45 30.10
C TRP A 240 2.59 15.23 28.62
N ALA A 241 1.43 15.60 28.06
CA ALA A 241 1.16 15.49 26.62
C ALA A 241 2.19 16.27 25.80
N GLU A 242 2.59 17.46 26.23
CA GLU A 242 3.67 18.22 25.62
C GLU A 242 5.02 17.49 25.70
N ARG A 243 5.35 16.90 26.87
CA ARG A 243 6.58 16.09 27.02
C ARG A 243 6.59 14.84 26.15
N ALA A 244 5.45 14.20 25.94
CA ALA A 244 5.34 13.07 25.02
C ALA A 244 5.70 13.45 23.57
N VAL A 245 5.47 14.73 23.19
CA VAL A 245 5.82 15.25 21.86
C VAL A 245 7.26 15.78 21.81
N ARG A 246 7.67 16.61 22.79
CA ARG A 246 8.99 17.25 22.76
C ARG A 246 10.13 16.31 23.12
N ASP A 247 9.90 15.46 24.14
CA ASP A 247 10.93 14.64 24.76
C ASP A 247 10.70 13.14 24.48
N ALA A 248 9.76 12.81 23.61
CA ALA A 248 9.35 11.42 23.32
C ALA A 248 9.02 10.62 24.61
N ALA A 249 8.54 11.30 25.66
CA ALA A 249 8.25 10.68 26.94
C ALA A 249 7.20 9.56 26.80
N SER A 250 7.40 8.49 27.55
CA SER A 250 6.49 7.34 27.60
C SER A 250 6.16 6.97 29.04
N LEU A 251 4.97 6.44 29.28
CA LEU A 251 4.52 6.00 30.60
C LEU A 251 3.96 4.58 30.55
N SER A 252 4.12 3.88 31.66
CA SER A 252 3.38 2.65 31.96
C SER A 252 1.91 2.97 32.27
N ALA A 253 1.01 1.99 32.20
CA ALA A 253 -0.39 2.15 32.56
C ALA A 253 -0.58 2.72 33.98
N THR A 254 0.25 2.29 34.95
CA THR A 254 0.20 2.72 36.34
C THR A 254 0.58 4.20 36.47
N ASP A 255 1.69 4.59 35.86
CA ASP A 255 2.17 5.98 35.92
C ASP A 255 1.25 6.92 35.13
N ALA A 256 0.71 6.47 33.99
CA ALA A 256 -0.25 7.22 33.20
C ALA A 256 -1.53 7.52 33.99
N ARG A 257 -2.01 6.56 34.79
CA ARG A 257 -3.14 6.75 35.69
C ARG A 257 -2.81 7.70 36.82
N ALA A 258 -1.64 7.53 37.46
CA ALA A 258 -1.20 8.38 38.57
C ALA A 258 -1.01 9.84 38.15
N GLN A 259 -0.52 10.09 36.93
CA GLN A 259 -0.30 11.43 36.39
C GLN A 259 -1.54 12.05 35.69
N GLY A 260 -2.68 11.37 35.69
CA GLY A 260 -3.91 11.89 35.05
C GLY A 260 -3.85 11.94 33.53
N VAL A 261 -3.02 11.07 32.92
CA VAL A 261 -2.91 10.94 31.48
C VAL A 261 -4.02 10.04 30.93
N ILE A 262 -4.40 9.02 31.70
CA ILE A 262 -5.56 8.16 31.43
C ILE A 262 -6.58 8.20 32.56
N ASP A 263 -7.81 7.78 32.25
CA ASP A 263 -8.93 7.83 33.19
C ASP A 263 -9.00 6.59 34.10
N LEU A 264 -8.59 5.42 33.59
CA LEU A 264 -8.68 4.17 34.35
C LEU A 264 -7.76 3.06 33.79
N ILE A 265 -7.52 2.06 34.64
CA ILE A 265 -6.86 0.81 34.26
C ILE A 265 -7.92 -0.29 34.27
N ALA A 266 -7.98 -1.08 33.19
CA ALA A 266 -8.92 -2.19 33.04
C ALA A 266 -8.21 -3.45 32.58
N THR A 267 -8.63 -4.60 33.08
CA THR A 267 -8.04 -5.91 32.73
C THR A 267 -8.71 -6.55 31.51
N SER A 268 -9.94 -6.17 31.21
CA SER A 268 -10.74 -6.64 30.07
C SER A 268 -11.69 -5.56 29.57
N VAL A 269 -12.35 -5.80 28.44
CA VAL A 269 -13.40 -4.88 27.93
C VAL A 269 -14.59 -4.84 28.90
N ASP A 270 -14.94 -5.97 29.55
CA ASP A 270 -16.02 -5.98 30.54
C ASP A 270 -15.65 -5.12 31.77
N ASP A 271 -14.44 -5.26 32.29
CA ASP A 271 -13.92 -4.44 33.39
C ASP A 271 -13.85 -2.95 33.01
N LEU A 272 -13.49 -2.65 31.74
CA LEU A 272 -13.55 -1.28 31.23
C LEU A 272 -14.96 -0.72 31.24
N LEU A 273 -15.93 -1.47 30.71
CA LEU A 273 -17.33 -1.05 30.64
C LEU A 273 -17.94 -0.88 32.06
N GLU A 274 -17.59 -1.74 33.00
CA GLU A 274 -18.02 -1.64 34.40
C GLU A 274 -17.44 -0.38 35.09
N LYS A 275 -16.14 -0.11 34.91
CA LYS A 275 -15.45 1.04 35.51
C LYS A 275 -15.78 2.38 34.85
N ALA A 276 -16.23 2.35 33.59
CA ALA A 276 -16.67 3.54 32.86
C ALA A 276 -18.11 3.94 33.19
N ASP A 277 -18.90 3.04 33.77
CA ASP A 277 -20.30 3.28 34.14
C ASP A 277 -20.44 4.40 35.15
N GLY A 278 -21.43 5.28 34.95
CA GLY A 278 -21.67 6.45 35.82
C GLY A 278 -20.68 7.61 35.64
N ARG A 279 -19.62 7.46 34.81
CA ARG A 279 -18.69 8.57 34.52
C ARG A 279 -19.36 9.59 33.60
N LYS A 280 -19.00 10.85 33.78
CA LYS A 280 -19.44 11.94 32.89
C LYS A 280 -18.43 12.14 31.79
N ALA A 281 -18.89 12.20 30.53
CA ALA A 281 -18.09 12.50 29.37
C ALA A 281 -18.73 13.62 28.56
N SER A 282 -17.91 14.51 28.00
CA SER A 282 -18.41 15.57 27.10
C SER A 282 -18.57 14.99 25.68
N ILE A 283 -19.80 14.90 25.20
CA ILE A 283 -20.18 14.39 23.89
C ILE A 283 -20.98 15.49 23.18
N GLY A 284 -20.48 15.95 22.01
CA GLY A 284 -21.15 17.05 21.30
C GLY A 284 -21.26 18.36 22.09
N GLY A 285 -20.42 18.55 23.11
CA GLY A 285 -20.49 19.74 24.01
C GLY A 285 -21.39 19.56 25.26
N GLU A 286 -22.15 18.48 25.35
CA GLU A 286 -22.99 18.17 26.49
C GLU A 286 -22.31 17.16 27.42
N GLN A 287 -22.51 17.32 28.74
CA GLN A 287 -22.05 16.35 29.74
C GLN A 287 -23.06 15.20 29.83
N VAL A 288 -22.65 14.03 29.35
CA VAL A 288 -23.48 12.82 29.36
C VAL A 288 -22.94 11.83 30.37
N GLU A 289 -23.81 11.28 31.22
CA GLU A 289 -23.46 10.17 32.09
C GLU A 289 -23.45 8.85 31.31
N LEU A 290 -22.33 8.16 31.35
CA LEU A 290 -22.14 6.90 30.64
C LEU A 290 -22.94 5.78 31.33
N LYS A 291 -23.67 5.00 30.53
CA LYS A 291 -24.41 3.80 30.97
C LYS A 291 -23.84 2.60 30.25
N THR A 292 -22.75 2.08 30.80
CA THR A 292 -21.94 1.04 30.10
C THR A 292 -21.95 -0.31 30.81
N ARG A 293 -22.45 -0.40 32.03
CA ARG A 293 -22.51 -1.66 32.78
C ARG A 293 -23.44 -2.66 32.09
N GLY A 294 -22.97 -3.89 31.93
CA GLY A 294 -23.77 -5.00 31.37
C GLY A 294 -24.06 -4.90 29.87
N LEU A 295 -23.41 -3.99 29.17
CA LEU A 295 -23.52 -3.94 27.69
C LEU A 295 -22.95 -5.20 27.06
N ALA A 296 -23.71 -5.81 26.14
CA ALA A 296 -23.19 -6.89 25.32
C ALA A 296 -22.10 -6.38 24.37
N GLN A 297 -20.98 -7.06 24.30
CA GLN A 297 -19.90 -6.72 23.37
C GLN A 297 -20.22 -7.25 21.98
N GLN A 298 -20.12 -6.39 20.98
CA GLN A 298 -20.24 -6.75 19.58
C GLN A 298 -18.94 -6.38 18.85
N ALA A 299 -18.12 -7.36 18.50
CA ALA A 299 -16.97 -7.13 17.68
C ALA A 299 -17.41 -6.73 16.27
N LEU A 300 -16.84 -5.67 15.74
CA LEU A 300 -17.02 -5.23 14.36
C LEU A 300 -15.71 -5.40 13.62
N ASP A 301 -15.57 -6.55 12.95
CA ASP A 301 -14.36 -6.82 12.17
C ASP A 301 -14.29 -5.95 10.92
N PRO A 302 -13.05 -5.69 10.41
CA PRO A 302 -12.86 -5.02 9.14
C PRO A 302 -13.59 -5.78 8.00
N ASP A 303 -14.41 -5.04 7.25
CA ASP A 303 -15.11 -5.58 6.09
C ASP A 303 -14.12 -5.90 4.94
N TRP A 304 -14.63 -6.52 3.86
CA TRP A 304 -13.80 -6.87 2.71
C TRP A 304 -13.10 -5.66 2.08
N ARG A 305 -13.74 -4.47 2.13
CA ARG A 305 -13.18 -3.21 1.60
C ARG A 305 -11.99 -2.74 2.43
N ALA A 306 -12.13 -2.75 3.76
CA ALA A 306 -11.03 -2.40 4.67
C ALA A 306 -9.87 -3.38 4.53
N LYS A 307 -10.14 -4.69 4.38
CA LYS A 307 -9.11 -5.71 4.12
C LYS A 307 -8.42 -5.50 2.78
N LEU A 308 -9.17 -5.20 1.71
CA LEU A 308 -8.61 -4.88 0.40
C LEU A 308 -7.76 -3.61 0.46
N LEU A 309 -8.26 -2.55 1.08
CA LEU A 309 -7.52 -1.29 1.24
C LEU A 309 -6.24 -1.50 2.06
N SER A 310 -6.31 -2.29 3.15
CA SER A 310 -5.14 -2.66 3.94
C SER A 310 -4.09 -3.43 3.13
N ALA A 311 -4.52 -4.35 2.26
CA ALA A 311 -3.61 -5.04 1.36
C ALA A 311 -2.99 -4.07 0.34
N LEU A 312 -3.80 -3.21 -0.29
CA LEU A 312 -3.33 -2.24 -1.28
C LEU A 312 -2.39 -1.17 -0.68
N THR A 313 -2.60 -0.76 0.56
CA THR A 313 -1.71 0.21 1.24
C THR A 313 -0.41 -0.43 1.78
N ASN A 314 -0.17 -1.71 1.50
CA ASN A 314 1.11 -2.35 1.80
C ASN A 314 2.15 -1.95 0.73
N PRO A 315 3.28 -1.31 1.13
CA PRO A 315 4.30 -0.85 0.19
C PRO A 315 4.89 -1.95 -0.68
N SER A 316 5.08 -3.14 -0.11
CA SER A 316 5.61 -4.29 -0.85
C SER A 316 4.65 -4.74 -1.96
N LEU A 317 3.34 -4.76 -1.65
CA LEU A 317 2.33 -5.12 -2.66
C LEU A 317 2.25 -4.07 -3.77
N ALA A 318 2.35 -2.78 -3.42
CA ALA A 318 2.39 -1.70 -4.41
C ALA A 318 3.55 -1.88 -5.41
N LEU A 319 4.76 -2.18 -4.92
CA LEU A 319 5.93 -2.46 -5.76
C LEU A 319 5.75 -3.71 -6.63
N ILE A 320 5.19 -4.79 -6.07
CA ILE A 320 4.90 -6.03 -6.83
C ILE A 320 3.90 -5.73 -7.94
N LEU A 321 2.79 -5.05 -7.63
CA LEU A 321 1.78 -4.67 -8.62
C LEU A 321 2.35 -3.78 -9.72
N MET A 322 3.17 -2.78 -9.35
CA MET A 322 3.88 -1.95 -10.33
C MET A 322 4.80 -2.78 -11.24
N THR A 323 5.57 -3.68 -10.65
CA THR A 323 6.51 -4.53 -11.38
C THR A 323 5.77 -5.44 -12.37
N ILE A 324 4.73 -6.15 -11.92
CA ILE A 324 3.87 -6.99 -12.77
C ILE A 324 3.20 -6.14 -13.85
N GLY A 325 2.69 -4.97 -13.48
CA GLY A 325 2.05 -4.04 -14.40
C GLY A 325 2.96 -3.59 -15.51
N PHE A 326 4.17 -3.20 -15.16
CA PHE A 326 5.18 -2.72 -16.08
C PHE A 326 5.65 -3.82 -17.07
N TYR A 327 5.99 -5.01 -16.54
CA TYR A 327 6.37 -6.14 -17.38
C TYR A 327 5.22 -6.63 -18.26
N GLY A 328 3.99 -6.67 -17.75
CA GLY A 328 2.81 -7.10 -18.51
C GLY A 328 2.51 -6.20 -19.71
N LEU A 329 2.59 -4.87 -19.52
CA LEU A 329 2.40 -3.89 -20.61
C LEU A 329 3.52 -4.00 -21.65
N ILE A 330 4.77 -4.15 -21.23
CA ILE A 330 5.88 -4.30 -22.17
C ILE A 330 5.76 -5.60 -22.95
N PHE A 331 5.36 -6.69 -22.29
CA PHE A 331 5.17 -7.97 -22.98
C PHE A 331 4.10 -7.87 -24.07
N GLU A 332 2.98 -7.18 -23.81
CA GLU A 332 1.94 -6.93 -24.81
C GLU A 332 2.46 -6.08 -25.97
N PHE A 333 3.27 -5.05 -25.65
CA PHE A 333 3.84 -4.18 -26.70
C PHE A 333 4.78 -4.94 -27.63
N LEU A 334 5.48 -5.95 -27.09
CA LEU A 334 6.40 -6.79 -27.85
C LEU A 334 5.70 -7.91 -28.65
N HIS A 335 4.54 -8.35 -28.18
CA HIS A 335 3.76 -9.42 -28.79
C HIS A 335 2.30 -8.97 -28.95
N PRO A 336 2.04 -8.00 -29.84
CA PRO A 336 0.71 -7.44 -30.01
C PRO A 336 -0.27 -8.54 -30.45
N GLY A 337 -1.40 -8.61 -29.71
CA GLY A 337 -2.46 -9.59 -29.96
C GLY A 337 -2.60 -10.69 -28.90
N ALA A 338 -1.73 -10.76 -27.90
CA ALA A 338 -1.88 -11.68 -26.77
C ALA A 338 -3.01 -11.25 -25.82
N LEU A 339 -3.33 -9.96 -25.73
CA LEU A 339 -4.38 -9.28 -24.94
C LEU A 339 -4.33 -9.53 -23.41
N TYR A 340 -4.08 -10.75 -22.95
CA TYR A 340 -4.10 -11.11 -21.53
C TYR A 340 -2.98 -10.46 -20.71
N PRO A 341 -1.69 -10.49 -21.12
CA PRO A 341 -0.62 -9.89 -20.32
C PRO A 341 -0.77 -8.37 -20.20
N GLY A 342 -1.18 -7.69 -21.26
CA GLY A 342 -1.38 -6.25 -21.28
C GLY A 342 -2.54 -5.81 -20.41
N THR A 343 -3.69 -6.50 -20.47
CA THR A 343 -4.87 -6.17 -19.65
C THR A 343 -4.59 -6.40 -18.17
N ILE A 344 -4.00 -7.54 -17.81
CA ILE A 344 -3.59 -7.83 -16.42
C ILE A 344 -2.55 -6.80 -15.98
N GLY A 345 -1.57 -6.49 -16.84
CA GLY A 345 -0.53 -5.51 -16.57
C GLY A 345 -1.11 -4.11 -16.31
N ALA A 346 -2.06 -3.66 -17.13
CA ALA A 346 -2.72 -2.37 -16.96
C ALA A 346 -3.49 -2.29 -15.62
N ILE A 347 -4.23 -3.34 -15.28
CA ILE A 347 -4.96 -3.42 -14.00
C ILE A 347 -3.97 -3.36 -12.83
N CYS A 348 -2.91 -4.17 -12.85
CA CYS A 348 -1.89 -4.18 -11.81
C CYS A 348 -1.20 -2.83 -11.67
N LEU A 349 -0.87 -2.16 -12.79
CA LEU A 349 -0.23 -0.84 -12.78
C LEU A 349 -1.14 0.22 -12.17
N LEU A 350 -2.43 0.25 -12.56
CA LEU A 350 -3.40 1.19 -12.00
C LEU A 350 -3.62 0.97 -10.51
N LEU A 351 -3.71 -0.29 -10.06
CA LEU A 351 -3.82 -0.62 -8.64
C LEU A 351 -2.54 -0.25 -7.88
N GLY A 352 -1.36 -0.47 -8.46
CA GLY A 352 -0.08 -0.06 -7.89
C GLY A 352 0.04 1.46 -7.77
N LEU A 353 -0.34 2.21 -8.79
CA LEU A 353 -0.38 3.67 -8.75
C LEU A 353 -1.39 4.21 -7.72
N TYR A 354 -2.57 3.58 -7.63
CA TYR A 354 -3.55 3.91 -6.58
C TYR A 354 -2.96 3.65 -5.19
N ALA A 355 -2.32 2.50 -4.98
CA ALA A 355 -1.66 2.18 -3.72
C ALA A 355 -0.61 3.25 -3.34
N LEU A 356 0.21 3.67 -4.31
CA LEU A 356 1.20 4.72 -4.11
C LEU A 356 0.58 6.10 -3.85
N SER A 357 -0.58 6.43 -4.44
CA SER A 357 -1.25 7.72 -4.23
C SER A 357 -1.73 7.94 -2.78
N VAL A 358 -1.89 6.86 -2.03
CA VAL A 358 -2.36 6.86 -0.64
C VAL A 358 -1.19 6.80 0.37
N LEU A 359 0.03 6.53 -0.12
CA LEU A 359 1.25 6.46 0.68
C LEU A 359 2.09 7.74 0.48
N PRO A 360 2.93 8.10 1.47
CA PRO A 360 3.90 9.19 1.31
C PRO A 360 5.03 8.75 0.37
N VAL A 361 4.88 9.04 -0.93
CA VAL A 361 5.79 8.58 -1.98
C VAL A 361 6.80 9.65 -2.35
N ASN A 362 8.07 9.25 -2.41
CA ASN A 362 9.14 10.04 -2.98
C ASN A 362 9.21 9.82 -4.51
N TYR A 363 8.91 10.85 -5.29
CA TYR A 363 8.89 10.76 -6.76
C TYR A 363 10.26 10.46 -7.37
N ALA A 364 11.38 10.86 -6.72
CA ALA A 364 12.71 10.50 -7.17
C ALA A 364 12.96 8.98 -7.01
N GLY A 365 12.50 8.40 -5.88
CA GLY A 365 12.52 6.96 -5.66
C GLY A 365 11.67 6.21 -6.69
N LEU A 366 10.49 6.72 -7.00
CA LEU A 366 9.62 6.17 -8.06
C LEU A 366 10.31 6.22 -9.43
N GLY A 367 10.94 7.33 -9.77
CA GLY A 367 11.71 7.49 -11.01
C GLY A 367 12.86 6.48 -11.12
N LEU A 368 13.58 6.25 -10.01
CA LEU A 368 14.66 5.24 -9.96
C LEU A 368 14.14 3.80 -10.10
N VAL A 369 12.99 3.47 -9.49
CA VAL A 369 12.34 2.17 -9.66
C VAL A 369 11.97 1.94 -11.12
N VAL A 370 11.32 2.92 -11.76
CA VAL A 370 10.94 2.83 -13.19
C VAL A 370 12.17 2.73 -14.08
N LEU A 371 13.20 3.55 -13.84
CA LEU A 371 14.47 3.49 -14.56
C LEU A 371 15.13 2.11 -14.40
N GLY A 372 15.13 1.57 -13.19
CA GLY A 372 15.68 0.24 -12.91
C GLY A 372 14.98 -0.86 -13.71
N LEU A 373 13.65 -0.85 -13.75
CA LEU A 373 12.86 -1.78 -14.55
C LEU A 373 13.13 -1.63 -16.07
N LEU A 374 13.19 -0.39 -16.56
CA LEU A 374 13.52 -0.10 -17.96
C LEU A 374 14.91 -0.63 -18.36
N LEU A 375 15.93 -0.39 -17.52
CA LEU A 375 17.28 -0.88 -17.78
C LEU A 375 17.35 -2.41 -17.77
N MET A 376 16.70 -3.08 -16.83
CA MET A 376 16.63 -4.55 -16.79
C MET A 376 15.97 -5.13 -18.04
N ILE A 377 14.96 -4.46 -18.59
CA ILE A 377 14.29 -4.87 -19.83
C ILE A 377 15.16 -4.55 -21.05
N ALA A 378 15.79 -3.38 -21.07
CA ALA A 378 16.66 -2.96 -22.18
C ALA A 378 17.80 -3.95 -22.44
N GLU A 379 18.33 -4.61 -21.40
CA GLU A 379 19.33 -5.68 -21.53
C GLU A 379 18.87 -6.82 -22.46
N ALA A 380 17.58 -7.13 -22.50
CA ALA A 380 17.06 -8.17 -23.38
C ALA A 380 17.14 -7.78 -24.87
N PHE A 381 17.11 -6.47 -25.20
CA PHE A 381 17.15 -5.97 -26.58
C PHE A 381 18.57 -5.57 -27.03
N THR A 382 19.33 -5.01 -26.12
CA THR A 382 20.71 -4.56 -26.35
C THR A 382 21.63 -5.25 -25.35
N PRO A 383 22.03 -6.53 -25.63
CA PRO A 383 22.82 -7.29 -24.68
C PRO A 383 24.17 -6.59 -24.43
N SER A 384 24.30 -6.00 -23.25
CA SER A 384 25.46 -5.26 -22.77
C SER A 384 26.32 -6.09 -21.80
N ALA A 385 26.34 -7.41 -21.99
CA ALA A 385 27.02 -8.38 -21.11
C ALA A 385 26.54 -8.32 -19.64
N GLY A 386 25.28 -7.93 -19.41
CA GLY A 386 24.69 -7.82 -18.08
C GLY A 386 24.84 -6.45 -17.40
N ALA A 387 25.53 -5.49 -18.02
CA ALA A 387 25.78 -4.18 -17.42
C ALA A 387 24.48 -3.39 -17.19
N ALA A 388 23.57 -3.39 -18.16
CA ALA A 388 22.28 -2.70 -18.03
C ALA A 388 21.39 -3.38 -16.99
N ALA A 389 21.38 -4.72 -16.92
CA ALA A 389 20.64 -5.46 -15.92
C ALA A 389 21.15 -5.19 -14.49
N LEU A 390 22.49 -5.16 -14.31
CA LEU A 390 23.10 -4.85 -13.02
C LEU A 390 22.84 -3.39 -12.62
N GLY A 391 23.05 -2.43 -13.51
CA GLY A 391 22.73 -1.02 -13.28
C GLY A 391 21.25 -0.82 -12.97
N GLY A 392 20.37 -1.52 -13.68
CA GLY A 392 18.93 -1.55 -13.42
C GLY A 392 18.58 -2.10 -12.04
N ALA A 393 19.21 -3.20 -11.61
CA ALA A 393 19.02 -3.75 -10.28
C ALA A 393 19.46 -2.77 -9.18
N VAL A 394 20.61 -2.10 -9.35
CA VAL A 394 21.08 -1.08 -8.41
C VAL A 394 20.12 0.11 -8.36
N ALA A 395 19.68 0.63 -9.51
CA ALA A 395 18.71 1.72 -9.58
C ALA A 395 17.38 1.33 -8.91
N PHE A 396 16.89 0.10 -9.14
CA PHE A 396 15.67 -0.40 -8.50
C PHE A 396 15.81 -0.50 -6.99
N VAL A 397 16.90 -1.06 -6.48
CA VAL A 397 17.16 -1.17 -5.03
C VAL A 397 17.20 0.21 -4.40
N LEU A 398 17.97 1.13 -4.95
CA LEU A 398 18.05 2.52 -4.46
C LEU A 398 16.68 3.20 -4.53
N GLY A 399 15.97 3.04 -5.65
CA GLY A 399 14.63 3.58 -5.82
C GLY A 399 13.64 3.02 -4.80
N ALA A 400 13.62 1.70 -4.59
CA ALA A 400 12.71 1.04 -3.66
C ALA A 400 12.98 1.42 -2.20
N THR A 401 14.23 1.68 -1.81
CA THR A 401 14.60 2.11 -0.46
C THR A 401 14.17 3.53 -0.15
N ILE A 402 14.22 4.44 -1.14
CA ILE A 402 13.79 5.83 -0.99
C ILE A 402 12.35 6.08 -1.45
N LEU A 403 11.66 5.07 -1.97
CA LEU A 403 10.30 5.21 -2.52
C LEU A 403 9.29 5.69 -1.49
N ILE A 404 9.36 5.14 -0.28
CA ILE A 404 8.48 5.52 0.83
C ILE A 404 9.28 6.41 1.77
N ASP A 405 8.96 7.68 1.74
CA ASP A 405 9.63 8.73 2.50
C ASP A 405 8.94 8.92 3.85
N THR A 406 9.07 7.93 4.73
CA THR A 406 8.52 7.99 6.09
C THR A 406 9.33 7.15 7.06
N GLU A 407 9.58 7.72 8.23
CA GLU A 407 10.12 6.99 9.39
C GLU A 407 9.01 6.32 10.22
N ALA A 408 7.74 6.45 9.78
CA ALA A 408 6.61 5.83 10.47
C ALA A 408 6.76 4.29 10.48
N PRO A 409 6.71 3.66 11.65
CA PRO A 409 6.88 2.22 11.78
C PRO A 409 5.82 1.46 10.98
N GLY A 410 6.26 0.45 10.20
CA GLY A 410 5.36 -0.41 9.42
C GLY A 410 5.09 0.03 7.98
N PHE A 411 5.62 1.17 7.52
CA PHE A 411 5.46 1.65 6.14
C PHE A 411 6.72 1.52 5.27
N GLY A 412 7.84 1.08 5.82
CA GLY A 412 9.04 0.79 5.03
C GLY A 412 8.90 -0.47 4.17
N VAL A 413 9.56 -0.52 3.03
CA VAL A 413 9.64 -1.72 2.20
C VAL A 413 10.69 -2.67 2.79
N PRO A 414 10.34 -3.90 3.22
CA PRO A 414 11.29 -4.85 3.75
C PRO A 414 12.36 -5.25 2.71
N TRP A 415 13.61 -5.37 3.13
CA TRP A 415 14.72 -5.80 2.26
C TRP A 415 14.47 -7.15 1.59
N THR A 416 13.74 -8.05 2.26
CA THR A 416 13.33 -9.34 1.70
C THR A 416 12.42 -9.18 0.48
N SER A 417 11.49 -8.22 0.50
CA SER A 417 10.61 -7.93 -0.64
C SER A 417 11.39 -7.31 -1.79
N ILE A 418 12.28 -6.34 -1.52
CA ILE A 418 13.15 -5.73 -2.54
C ILE A 418 14.02 -6.81 -3.19
N GLY A 419 14.69 -7.63 -2.39
CA GLY A 419 15.55 -8.71 -2.86
C GLY A 419 14.78 -9.74 -3.71
N ALA A 420 13.59 -10.13 -3.30
CA ALA A 420 12.75 -11.07 -4.05
C ALA A 420 12.33 -10.50 -5.41
N ILE A 421 11.91 -9.23 -5.47
CA ILE A 421 11.52 -8.58 -6.73
C ILE A 421 12.72 -8.47 -7.67
N VAL A 422 13.87 -8.03 -7.18
CA VAL A 422 15.10 -7.91 -7.98
C VAL A 422 15.56 -9.27 -8.50
N ALA A 423 15.60 -10.29 -7.64
CA ALA A 423 15.98 -11.65 -8.03
C ALA A 423 15.04 -12.22 -9.11
N THR A 424 13.73 -12.03 -8.94
CA THR A 424 12.72 -12.47 -9.92
C THR A 424 12.87 -11.72 -11.25
N SER A 425 13.10 -10.39 -11.19
CA SER A 425 13.28 -9.56 -12.38
C SER A 425 14.56 -9.93 -13.16
N LEU A 426 15.67 -10.15 -12.43
CA LEU A 426 16.92 -10.62 -13.04
C LEU A 426 16.77 -12.03 -13.65
N ALA A 427 16.13 -12.95 -12.92
CA ALA A 427 15.87 -14.31 -13.43
C ALA A 427 15.01 -14.26 -14.70
N PHE A 428 13.98 -13.41 -14.74
CA PHE A 428 13.15 -13.19 -15.91
C PHE A 428 13.96 -12.61 -17.08
N SER A 429 14.78 -11.58 -16.84
CA SER A 429 15.67 -10.98 -17.86
C SER A 429 16.64 -12.00 -18.42
N LEU A 430 17.26 -12.83 -17.57
CA LEU A 430 18.16 -13.91 -18.00
C LEU A 430 17.43 -14.99 -18.81
N LEU A 431 16.21 -15.35 -18.45
CA LEU A 431 15.38 -16.29 -19.20
C LEU A 431 15.10 -15.76 -20.60
N VAL A 432 14.65 -14.50 -20.70
CA VAL A 432 14.38 -13.84 -22.00
C VAL A 432 15.65 -13.76 -22.84
N LEU A 433 16.77 -13.35 -22.26
CA LEU A 433 18.07 -13.30 -22.94
C LEU A 433 18.48 -14.68 -23.48
N ARG A 434 18.33 -15.73 -22.66
CA ARG A 434 18.61 -17.12 -23.09
C ARG A 434 17.69 -17.56 -24.24
N MET A 435 16.40 -17.21 -24.17
CA MET A 435 15.45 -17.53 -25.25
C MET A 435 15.82 -16.81 -26.56
N LEU A 436 16.14 -15.51 -26.52
CA LEU A 436 16.57 -14.72 -27.66
C LEU A 436 17.86 -15.26 -28.24
N TRP A 437 18.85 -15.60 -27.42
CA TRP A 437 20.11 -16.16 -27.87
C TRP A 437 19.91 -17.53 -28.57
N ARG A 438 19.01 -18.34 -28.00
CA ARG A 438 18.64 -19.64 -28.59
C ARG A 438 17.90 -19.47 -29.92
N ALA A 439 17.01 -18.47 -30.04
CA ALA A 439 16.29 -18.15 -31.25
C ALA A 439 17.24 -17.64 -32.35
N ARG A 440 18.22 -16.78 -32.02
CA ARG A 440 19.23 -16.28 -32.98
C ARG A 440 20.21 -17.36 -33.46
N ARG A 441 20.42 -18.44 -32.69
CA ARG A 441 21.29 -19.55 -33.05
C ARG A 441 20.58 -20.64 -33.83
N ARG A 442 19.28 -20.58 -34.05
CA ARG A 442 18.57 -21.53 -34.89
C ARG A 442 18.98 -21.29 -36.33
N PRO A 443 19.44 -22.36 -37.06
CA PRO A 443 19.74 -22.22 -38.45
C PRO A 443 18.49 -21.81 -39.23
N VAL A 444 18.68 -20.94 -40.21
CA VAL A 444 17.59 -20.50 -41.09
C VAL A 444 17.14 -21.72 -41.89
N GLN A 445 15.92 -22.18 -41.67
CA GLN A 445 15.31 -23.34 -42.33
C GLN A 445 14.45 -22.95 -43.53
N THR A 446 14.45 -21.69 -43.93
CA THR A 446 13.64 -21.16 -45.03
C THR A 446 14.54 -20.59 -46.15
N GLY A 447 14.09 -20.68 -47.39
CA GLY A 447 14.80 -20.20 -48.57
C GLY A 447 15.83 -21.22 -49.10
N GLU A 448 16.74 -20.76 -49.96
CA GLU A 448 17.73 -21.60 -50.68
C GLU A 448 18.55 -22.50 -49.72
N ARG A 449 18.95 -21.99 -48.55
CA ARG A 449 19.72 -22.77 -47.56
C ARG A 449 18.93 -23.88 -46.88
N GLY A 450 17.60 -23.74 -46.78
CA GLY A 450 16.74 -24.77 -46.19
C GLY A 450 16.53 -25.98 -47.12
N MET A 451 16.63 -25.76 -48.41
CA MET A 451 16.45 -26.82 -49.44
C MET A 451 17.72 -27.59 -49.74
N LEU A 452 18.91 -27.03 -49.44
CA LEU A 452 20.20 -27.72 -49.66
C LEU A 452 20.29 -28.97 -48.78
N GLY A 453 20.54 -30.12 -49.44
CA GLY A 453 20.64 -31.41 -48.76
C GLY A 453 19.30 -32.10 -48.51
N GLU A 454 18.16 -31.45 -48.80
CA GLU A 454 16.85 -32.09 -48.74
C GLU A 454 16.62 -33.12 -49.84
N ARG A 455 15.69 -34.03 -49.58
CA ARG A 455 15.28 -35.07 -50.52
C ARG A 455 14.22 -34.51 -51.45
N ALA A 456 14.37 -34.78 -52.73
CA ALA A 456 13.39 -34.50 -53.75
C ALA A 456 13.04 -35.79 -54.51
N MET A 457 11.87 -35.81 -55.11
CA MET A 457 11.42 -36.96 -55.94
C MET A 457 11.36 -36.53 -57.44
N VAL A 458 11.97 -37.30 -58.30
CA VAL A 458 11.94 -37.02 -59.70
C VAL A 458 10.51 -37.25 -60.22
N LEU A 459 9.97 -36.26 -60.93
CA LEU A 459 8.67 -36.37 -61.62
C LEU A 459 8.84 -36.71 -63.09
N GLU A 460 9.75 -36.03 -63.73
CA GLU A 460 10.08 -36.22 -65.13
C GLU A 460 11.58 -36.00 -65.38
N TRP A 461 12.23 -36.80 -66.21
CA TRP A 461 13.65 -36.63 -66.47
C TRP A 461 13.99 -36.96 -67.94
N ARG A 462 14.69 -36.06 -68.63
CA ARG A 462 15.20 -36.27 -70.03
C ARG A 462 16.53 -35.55 -70.23
N ASN A 463 17.54 -36.22 -70.76
CA ASN A 463 18.82 -35.63 -71.13
C ASN A 463 19.48 -34.74 -70.05
N GLY A 464 19.51 -35.21 -68.77
CA GLY A 464 20.17 -34.49 -67.68
C GLY A 464 19.37 -33.32 -67.10
N ARG A 465 18.11 -33.15 -67.53
CA ARG A 465 17.19 -32.10 -67.02
C ARG A 465 15.82 -32.67 -66.76
N GLY A 466 15.13 -32.15 -65.81
CA GLY A 466 13.78 -32.61 -65.44
C GLY A 466 13.06 -31.76 -64.46
N ARG A 467 12.00 -32.31 -63.93
CA ARG A 467 11.23 -31.72 -62.83
C ARG A 467 11.27 -32.63 -61.62
N VAL A 468 11.48 -32.02 -60.44
CA VAL A 468 11.48 -32.75 -59.18
C VAL A 468 10.44 -32.11 -58.22
N LEU A 469 9.89 -32.91 -57.33
CA LEU A 469 9.05 -32.46 -56.23
C LEU A 469 9.95 -32.29 -54.99
N ALA A 470 10.14 -31.06 -54.56
CA ALA A 470 10.94 -30.70 -53.39
C ALA A 470 10.10 -29.82 -52.48
N ALA A 471 10.05 -30.10 -51.18
CA ALA A 471 9.27 -29.35 -50.16
C ALA A 471 7.78 -29.12 -50.53
N GLY A 472 7.18 -30.07 -51.31
CA GLY A 472 5.80 -29.96 -51.76
C GLY A 472 5.59 -29.15 -53.06
N GLU A 473 6.64 -28.56 -53.63
CA GLU A 473 6.61 -27.74 -54.83
C GLU A 473 7.34 -28.43 -56.01
N ARG A 474 6.92 -28.09 -57.24
CA ARG A 474 7.56 -28.60 -58.47
C ARG A 474 8.66 -27.65 -58.90
N TRP A 475 9.89 -28.15 -58.92
CA TRP A 475 11.08 -27.41 -59.29
C TRP A 475 11.70 -27.96 -60.59
N GLN A 476 12.30 -27.09 -61.38
CA GLN A 476 13.18 -27.52 -62.43
C GLN A 476 14.47 -28.05 -61.81
N ALA A 477 14.98 -29.12 -62.34
CA ALA A 477 16.19 -29.74 -61.84
C ALA A 477 17.15 -30.18 -63.02
N ILE A 478 18.44 -30.09 -62.69
CA ILE A 478 19.54 -30.59 -63.56
C ILE A 478 20.42 -31.54 -62.74
N GLY A 479 20.97 -32.51 -63.38
CA GLY A 479 21.90 -33.51 -62.81
C GLY A 479 22.67 -34.25 -63.84
N ASP A 480 23.83 -34.79 -63.48
CA ASP A 480 24.78 -35.38 -64.36
C ASP A 480 24.50 -36.87 -64.63
N ALA A 481 23.62 -37.51 -63.92
CA ALA A 481 23.23 -38.91 -64.05
C ALA A 481 21.86 -39.09 -64.73
N PRO A 482 21.60 -40.18 -65.48
CA PRO A 482 20.26 -40.55 -65.90
C PRO A 482 19.43 -40.93 -64.63
N LEU A 483 18.30 -40.26 -64.45
CA LEU A 483 17.40 -40.51 -63.36
C LEU A 483 16.04 -40.97 -63.81
N GLU A 484 15.36 -41.82 -63.07
CA GLU A 484 14.04 -42.34 -63.41
C GLU A 484 12.91 -41.61 -62.67
N PRO A 485 11.73 -41.45 -63.29
CA PRO A 485 10.55 -40.91 -62.54
C PRO A 485 10.23 -41.75 -61.30
N GLY A 486 10.01 -41.09 -60.16
CA GLY A 486 9.83 -41.73 -58.87
C GLY A 486 11.11 -41.94 -58.05
N GLN A 487 12.28 -41.74 -58.64
CA GLN A 487 13.58 -41.89 -57.97
C GLN A 487 13.78 -40.76 -56.97
N ARG A 488 14.35 -41.07 -55.78
CA ARG A 488 14.75 -40.08 -54.77
C ARG A 488 16.11 -39.51 -55.10
N VAL A 489 16.20 -38.18 -54.99
CA VAL A 489 17.44 -37.44 -55.30
C VAL A 489 17.67 -36.44 -54.15
N ARG A 490 18.92 -36.05 -53.99
CA ARG A 490 19.32 -35.05 -53.00
C ARG A 490 19.69 -33.74 -53.73
N ILE A 491 19.22 -32.64 -53.19
CA ILE A 491 19.51 -31.28 -53.68
C ILE A 491 20.93 -30.89 -53.27
N VAL A 492 21.80 -30.63 -54.28
CA VAL A 492 23.21 -30.27 -54.04
C VAL A 492 23.44 -28.77 -54.11
N SER A 493 22.77 -28.08 -55.01
CA SER A 493 22.85 -26.63 -55.14
C SER A 493 21.57 -26.07 -55.77
N ILE A 494 21.36 -24.80 -55.60
CA ILE A 494 20.24 -24.04 -56.17
C ILE A 494 20.81 -22.88 -56.96
N ASP A 495 20.40 -22.76 -58.21
CA ASP A 495 20.80 -21.68 -59.11
C ASP A 495 19.52 -20.99 -59.63
N GLY A 496 19.12 -19.90 -58.92
CA GLY A 496 17.84 -19.21 -59.14
C GLY A 496 16.65 -20.16 -58.93
N LEU A 497 15.94 -20.56 -59.97
CA LEU A 497 14.77 -21.45 -59.91
C LEU A 497 15.08 -22.89 -60.34
N VAL A 498 16.37 -23.27 -60.54
CA VAL A 498 16.81 -24.59 -60.96
C VAL A 498 17.59 -25.29 -59.85
N LEU A 499 17.15 -26.45 -59.45
CA LEU A 499 17.83 -27.30 -58.48
C LEU A 499 18.87 -28.18 -59.18
N ARG A 500 20.08 -28.25 -58.66
CA ARG A 500 21.03 -29.28 -59.03
C ARG A 500 20.88 -30.49 -58.12
N VAL A 501 20.60 -31.65 -58.69
CA VAL A 501 20.28 -32.83 -57.86
C VAL A 501 21.25 -33.98 -58.24
N THR A 502 21.48 -34.87 -57.27
CA THR A 502 22.23 -36.08 -57.40
C THR A 502 21.44 -37.31 -56.97
N ALA A 503 21.66 -38.49 -57.55
CA ALA A 503 21.00 -39.70 -57.07
C ALA A 503 21.35 -39.96 -55.62
N GLU A 504 20.35 -40.36 -54.84
CA GLU A 504 20.59 -40.84 -53.48
C GLU A 504 21.05 -42.30 -53.60
N SER A 505 22.28 -42.58 -53.20
CA SER A 505 22.86 -43.94 -53.19
C SER A 505 22.22 -44.77 -52.07
#